data_a1ba88a4d4d71343a4d5b0507228f2a2
#
_entry.id   a1ba88a4d4d71343a4d5b0507228f2a2
#
_cell.length_a   1.000
_cell.length_b   1.000
_cell.length_c   1.000
_cell.angle_alpha   90.00
_cell.angle_beta   90.00
_cell.angle_gamma   90.00
#
_symmetry.space_group_name_H-M   'P 1'
#
loop_
_entity.id
_entity.type
_entity.pdbx_description
1 polymer ?
#
loop_
_entity_poly.entity_id
_entity_poly.type
_entity_poly.pdbx_seq_one_letter_code
_entity_poly.pdbx_strand_id
1 'polypeptide(L)'
;MPVNNYFRNFNSWPQQNLLNDLTKEVIEISGIEVYYLIRESTSDKDTIYNEEPTARFANARKVEMYVNTPEGFGGIGDQLSRFGLDVQDEVILIVNKTRFVEEALIGNPREGDLIYLPFGKTIHEIKFVEHEKPFYTLGKNTCYELTCELFRYNNEVFDIPALEMGAMFDKVERENATTQRFSVGTAFTDGARFIFSETITCQTSGATAKVANMDLGKTLDVYRVSGTFVNGETISGATYSNTIDKQDDQFISTSEYDDNAVLETEGDNILDFSEMDPWSEGDL
;
A
#
# COMPACT_ATOMS: atom_id res chain seq x y z
N MET A 1 -49.11 6.53 5.84
CA MET A 1 -49.73 6.85 7.13
C MET A 1 -48.68 6.72 8.21
N PRO A 2 -48.51 7.67 9.13
CA PRO A 2 -47.65 7.47 10.27
C PRO A 2 -48.27 6.39 11.14
N VAL A 3 -47.47 5.39 11.50
CA VAL A 3 -47.92 4.18 12.27
C VAL A 3 -48.41 4.56 13.66
N ASN A 4 -47.90 5.62 14.23
CA ASN A 4 -48.37 6.17 15.49
C ASN A 4 -48.02 7.66 15.58
N ASN A 5 -48.99 8.48 16.01
CA ASN A 5 -48.81 9.94 16.11
C ASN A 5 -47.89 10.36 17.29
N TYR A 6 -47.70 9.44 18.25
CA TYR A 6 -46.89 9.67 19.46
C TYR A 6 -45.44 9.18 19.31
N PHE A 7 -45.15 8.29 18.35
CA PHE A 7 -43.82 7.74 18.13
C PHE A 7 -43.31 8.14 16.76
N ARG A 8 -42.96 9.42 16.58
CA ARG A 8 -42.35 9.97 15.36
C ARG A 8 -40.84 10.08 15.52
N ASN A 9 -40.18 8.99 15.91
CA ASN A 9 -38.75 8.98 16.27
C ASN A 9 -37.84 9.30 15.09
N PHE A 10 -38.24 8.99 13.85
CA PHE A 10 -37.45 9.27 12.66
C PHE A 10 -37.31 10.79 12.37
N ASN A 11 -38.06 11.65 13.04
CA ASN A 11 -38.04 13.11 12.88
C ASN A 11 -37.58 13.83 14.16
N SER A 12 -37.15 13.09 15.17
CA SER A 12 -36.70 13.64 16.44
C SER A 12 -35.16 13.85 16.39
N TRP A 13 -34.75 15.00 15.87
CA TRP A 13 -33.35 15.41 15.79
C TRP A 13 -32.58 15.30 17.13
N PRO A 14 -33.11 15.74 18.29
CA PRO A 14 -32.39 15.59 19.55
C PRO A 14 -32.13 14.13 19.95
N GLN A 15 -33.09 13.24 19.71
CA GLN A 15 -32.94 11.81 20.03
C GLN A 15 -31.95 11.13 19.09
N GLN A 16 -31.96 11.47 17.81
CA GLN A 16 -31.00 10.98 16.84
C GLN A 16 -29.57 11.44 17.16
N ASN A 17 -29.39 12.68 17.57
CA ASN A 17 -28.08 13.18 17.99
C ASN A 17 -27.60 12.53 19.27
N LEU A 18 -28.46 12.37 20.28
CA LEU A 18 -28.08 11.66 21.49
C LEU A 18 -27.61 10.23 21.20
N LEU A 19 -28.31 9.51 20.31
CA LEU A 19 -27.90 8.18 19.93
C LEU A 19 -26.57 8.18 19.16
N ASN A 20 -26.35 9.15 18.28
CA ASN A 20 -25.11 9.32 17.57
C ASN A 20 -23.94 9.61 18.52
N ASP A 21 -24.15 10.47 19.50
CA ASP A 21 -23.13 10.81 20.51
C ASP A 21 -22.79 9.61 21.40
N LEU A 22 -23.80 8.82 21.80
CA LEU A 22 -23.60 7.59 22.54
C LEU A 22 -22.84 6.53 21.72
N THR A 23 -23.19 6.37 20.45
CA THR A 23 -22.45 5.43 19.56
C THR A 23 -21.02 5.90 19.31
N LYS A 24 -20.80 7.20 19.17
CA LYS A 24 -19.46 7.78 19.06
C LYS A 24 -18.63 7.47 20.30
N GLU A 25 -19.17 7.73 21.49
CA GLU A 25 -18.51 7.46 22.78
C GLU A 25 -18.19 5.97 22.98
N VAL A 26 -19.11 5.09 22.61
CA VAL A 26 -18.88 3.63 22.68
C VAL A 26 -17.72 3.21 21.79
N ILE A 27 -17.64 3.73 20.57
CA ILE A 27 -16.55 3.43 19.66
C ILE A 27 -15.22 4.01 20.16
N GLU A 28 -15.21 5.22 20.72
CA GLU A 28 -14.02 5.85 21.31
C GLU A 28 -13.48 5.04 22.51
N ILE A 29 -14.35 4.47 23.33
CA ILE A 29 -13.96 3.68 24.54
C ILE A 29 -13.54 2.25 24.17
N SER A 30 -14.26 1.59 23.27
CA SER A 30 -14.07 0.16 22.96
C SER A 30 -13.33 -0.09 21.65
N GLY A 31 -13.11 0.93 20.84
CA GLY A 31 -12.41 0.85 19.58
C GLY A 31 -10.90 0.91 19.74
N ILE A 32 -10.24 0.77 18.63
CA ILE A 32 -8.80 0.92 18.49
C ILE A 32 -8.47 2.13 17.63
N GLU A 33 -7.37 2.79 17.92
CA GLU A 33 -6.83 3.85 17.08
C GLU A 33 -6.13 3.22 15.88
N VAL A 34 -6.65 3.50 14.69
CA VAL A 34 -6.09 3.04 13.42
C VAL A 34 -5.65 4.22 12.58
N TYR A 35 -4.79 3.97 11.60
CA TYR A 35 -4.42 5.00 10.64
C TYR A 35 -5.13 4.75 9.32
N TYR A 36 -5.89 5.72 8.91
CA TYR A 36 -6.60 5.75 7.65
C TYR A 36 -5.74 6.48 6.61
N LEU A 37 -5.42 5.79 5.51
CA LEU A 37 -4.60 6.29 4.42
C LEU A 37 -5.49 6.59 3.23
N ILE A 38 -5.44 7.83 2.79
CA ILE A 38 -6.26 8.32 1.68
C ILE A 38 -5.55 8.00 0.37
N ARG A 39 -6.24 7.28 -0.52
CA ARG A 39 -5.78 7.07 -1.89
C ARG A 39 -5.90 8.37 -2.69
N GLU A 40 -4.79 8.82 -3.22
CA GLU A 40 -4.72 9.97 -4.12
C GLU A 40 -4.58 9.48 -5.56
N SER A 41 -5.31 10.15 -6.47
CA SER A 41 -5.19 9.92 -7.90
C SER A 41 -3.92 10.58 -8.41
N THR A 42 -3.08 9.81 -9.09
CA THR A 42 -1.90 10.33 -9.79
C THR A 42 -2.28 10.87 -11.17
N SER A 43 -1.45 11.78 -11.70
CA SER A 43 -1.69 12.37 -13.03
C SER A 43 -1.52 11.40 -14.21
N ASP A 44 -0.98 10.21 -13.96
CA ASP A 44 -0.66 9.20 -14.98
C ASP A 44 -1.81 8.22 -15.25
N LYS A 45 -3.03 8.73 -15.18
CA LYS A 45 -4.21 7.94 -15.48
C LYS A 45 -4.25 7.57 -16.96
N ASP A 46 -4.40 6.28 -17.25
CA ASP A 46 -4.66 5.81 -18.61
C ASP A 46 -6.03 6.32 -19.07
N THR A 47 -6.02 7.20 -20.08
CA THR A 47 -7.23 7.82 -20.59
C THR A 47 -8.10 6.88 -21.43
N ILE A 48 -7.54 5.75 -21.89
CA ILE A 48 -8.25 4.77 -22.72
C ILE A 48 -9.03 3.80 -21.83
N TYR A 49 -8.35 3.21 -20.85
CA TYR A 49 -8.96 2.24 -19.93
C TYR A 49 -9.54 2.87 -18.67
N ASN A 50 -9.25 4.15 -18.43
CA ASN A 50 -9.66 4.88 -17.23
C ASN A 50 -9.14 4.26 -15.91
N GLU A 51 -8.00 3.58 -16.00
CA GLU A 51 -7.34 2.91 -14.89
C GLU A 51 -6.12 3.72 -14.43
N GLU A 52 -5.83 3.65 -13.15
CA GLU A 52 -4.61 4.19 -12.57
C GLU A 52 -3.64 3.03 -12.29
N PRO A 53 -2.51 2.95 -12.99
CA PRO A 53 -1.55 1.87 -12.81
C PRO A 53 -0.88 1.91 -11.43
N THR A 54 -0.73 3.10 -10.85
CA THR A 54 -0.11 3.28 -9.54
C THR A 54 -0.95 4.16 -8.63
N ALA A 55 -1.27 3.68 -7.43
CA ALA A 55 -1.91 4.48 -6.41
C ALA A 55 -0.85 5.19 -5.55
N ARG A 56 -1.17 6.39 -5.06
CA ARG A 56 -0.32 7.15 -4.15
C ARG A 56 -1.06 7.40 -2.84
N PHE A 57 -0.33 7.24 -1.73
CA PHE A 57 -0.83 7.53 -0.39
C PHE A 57 0.10 8.56 0.26
N ALA A 58 -0.36 9.83 0.32
CA ALA A 58 0.44 10.92 0.89
C ALA A 58 -0.04 11.35 2.29
N ASN A 59 -1.25 10.96 2.67
CA ASN A 59 -1.86 11.37 3.91
C ASN A 59 -2.31 10.18 4.75
N ALA A 60 -1.89 10.16 6.01
CA ALA A 60 -2.39 9.23 7.02
C ALA A 60 -3.11 10.01 8.13
N ARG A 61 -4.30 9.57 8.52
CA ARG A 61 -5.11 10.17 9.57
C ARG A 61 -5.44 9.13 10.64
N LYS A 62 -5.38 9.54 11.89
CA LYS A 62 -5.76 8.69 13.01
C LYS A 62 -7.26 8.75 13.19
N VAL A 63 -7.91 7.58 13.25
CA VAL A 63 -9.35 7.45 13.46
C VAL A 63 -9.59 6.27 14.39
N GLU A 64 -10.49 6.42 15.34
CA GLU A 64 -10.92 5.30 16.19
C GLU A 64 -11.96 4.46 15.45
N MET A 65 -11.71 3.15 15.38
CA MET A 65 -12.61 2.18 14.77
C MET A 65 -12.81 0.98 15.68
N TYR A 66 -13.99 0.41 15.65
CA TYR A 66 -14.33 -0.82 16.37
C TYR A 66 -14.17 -2.03 15.46
N VAL A 67 -13.44 -3.05 15.92
CA VAL A 67 -13.29 -4.32 15.20
C VAL A 67 -14.49 -5.22 15.48
N ASN A 68 -15.25 -5.51 14.43
CA ASN A 68 -16.49 -6.30 14.52
C ASN A 68 -16.33 -7.78 14.16
N THR A 69 -15.11 -8.25 13.92
CA THR A 69 -14.87 -9.63 13.53
C THR A 69 -14.77 -10.52 14.78
N PRO A 70 -15.79 -11.34 15.10
CA PRO A 70 -15.85 -12.08 16.36
C PRO A 70 -14.85 -13.25 16.43
N GLU A 71 -14.39 -13.74 15.30
CA GLU A 71 -13.51 -14.94 15.20
C GLU A 71 -12.03 -14.59 14.90
N GLY A 72 -11.64 -13.34 15.12
CA GLY A 72 -10.33 -12.84 14.70
C GLY A 72 -10.31 -12.56 13.19
N PHE A 73 -9.13 -12.42 12.63
CA PHE A 73 -8.93 -12.19 11.20
C PHE A 73 -8.98 -13.53 10.43
N GLY A 74 -10.03 -14.29 10.62
CA GLY A 74 -10.23 -15.54 9.90
C GLY A 74 -10.88 -15.26 8.55
N GLY A 75 -10.13 -15.46 7.47
CA GLY A 75 -10.69 -15.34 6.13
C GLY A 75 -11.90 -16.26 5.94
N ILE A 76 -12.96 -15.71 5.39
CA ILE A 76 -14.14 -16.47 4.99
C ILE A 76 -13.80 -17.11 3.63
N GLY A 77 -13.45 -18.38 3.62
CA GLY A 77 -13.43 -19.04 2.35
C GLY A 77 -12.48 -20.22 2.20
N ASP A 78 -12.64 -20.87 1.08
CA ASP A 78 -11.77 -21.93 0.62
C ASP A 78 -10.36 -21.37 0.41
N GLN A 79 -9.43 -21.77 1.27
CA GLN A 79 -8.01 -21.46 1.10
C GLN A 79 -7.44 -22.04 -0.21
N LEU A 80 -8.17 -22.97 -0.82
CA LEU A 80 -7.85 -23.59 -2.09
C LEU A 80 -8.84 -23.15 -3.16
N SER A 81 -8.48 -22.12 -3.92
CA SER A 81 -9.19 -21.77 -5.14
C SER A 81 -8.77 -22.70 -6.29
N ARG A 82 -9.56 -22.68 -7.38
CA ARG A 82 -9.19 -23.43 -8.63
C ARG A 82 -7.83 -22.97 -9.21
N PHE A 83 -7.32 -21.85 -8.78
CA PHE A 83 -6.11 -21.18 -9.29
C PHE A 83 -4.95 -21.18 -8.29
N GLY A 84 -5.08 -21.84 -7.15
CA GLY A 84 -4.03 -21.93 -6.14
C GLY A 84 -4.49 -21.62 -4.72
N LEU A 85 -3.51 -21.48 -3.83
CA LEU A 85 -3.73 -21.09 -2.43
C LEU A 85 -3.96 -19.57 -2.38
N ASP A 86 -5.14 -19.14 -1.94
CA ASP A 86 -5.45 -17.74 -1.67
C ASP A 86 -5.79 -17.59 -0.18
N VAL A 87 -4.92 -16.89 0.54
CA VAL A 87 -5.15 -16.57 1.95
C VAL A 87 -5.79 -15.19 2.01
N GLN A 88 -7.10 -15.15 2.27
CA GLN A 88 -7.84 -13.92 2.48
C GLN A 88 -7.97 -13.67 3.98
N ASP A 89 -7.41 -12.57 4.43
CA ASP A 89 -7.56 -12.08 5.80
C ASP A 89 -8.53 -10.89 5.78
N GLU A 90 -9.79 -11.18 6.11
CA GLU A 90 -10.88 -10.22 6.08
C GLU A 90 -11.13 -9.64 7.47
N VAL A 91 -11.20 -8.33 7.55
CA VAL A 91 -11.49 -7.58 8.77
C VAL A 91 -12.68 -6.68 8.55
N ILE A 92 -13.66 -6.75 9.46
CA ILE A 92 -14.80 -5.84 9.45
C ILE A 92 -14.60 -4.77 10.54
N LEU A 93 -14.57 -3.52 10.12
CA LEU A 93 -14.39 -2.36 10.98
C LEU A 93 -15.65 -1.49 10.99
N ILE A 94 -16.00 -0.98 12.16
CA ILE A 94 -17.13 -0.06 12.32
C ILE A 94 -16.59 1.30 12.76
N VAL A 95 -17.01 2.36 12.06
CA VAL A 95 -16.62 3.74 12.35
C VAL A 95 -17.86 4.64 12.44
N ASN A 96 -17.87 5.57 13.38
CA ASN A 96 -18.93 6.56 13.47
C ASN A 96 -18.81 7.61 12.35
N LYS A 97 -19.91 7.93 11.68
CA LYS A 97 -19.95 8.87 10.55
C LYS A 97 -19.47 10.27 10.92
N THR A 98 -19.89 10.77 12.06
CA THR A 98 -19.52 12.11 12.50
C THR A 98 -18.04 12.17 12.88
N ARG A 99 -17.57 11.17 13.64
CA ARG A 99 -16.16 11.09 14.06
C ARG A 99 -15.22 10.93 12.89
N PHE A 100 -15.60 10.11 11.90
CA PHE A 100 -14.81 9.94 10.70
C PHE A 100 -14.59 11.26 9.94
N VAL A 101 -15.63 12.06 9.76
CA VAL A 101 -15.51 13.37 9.11
C VAL A 101 -14.65 14.35 9.91
N GLU A 102 -14.74 14.31 11.25
CA GLU A 102 -13.95 15.17 12.13
C GLU A 102 -12.45 14.86 12.05
N GLU A 103 -12.07 13.57 12.04
CA GLU A 103 -10.67 13.13 12.14
C GLU A 103 -10.02 12.90 10.76
N ALA A 104 -10.73 12.23 9.85
CA ALA A 104 -10.20 11.94 8.52
C ALA A 104 -10.19 13.17 7.60
N LEU A 105 -11.01 14.20 7.92
CA LEU A 105 -11.20 15.41 7.13
C LEU A 105 -11.70 15.15 5.70
N ILE A 106 -12.30 14.00 5.48
CA ILE A 106 -13.02 13.60 4.26
C ILE A 106 -14.46 13.24 4.60
N GLY A 107 -15.34 13.41 3.62
CA GLY A 107 -16.78 13.22 3.87
C GLY A 107 -17.17 11.79 4.19
N ASN A 108 -16.63 10.83 3.46
CA ASN A 108 -16.97 9.40 3.59
C ASN A 108 -15.72 8.55 3.36
N PRO A 109 -15.63 7.37 4.00
CA PRO A 109 -14.63 6.38 3.63
C PRO A 109 -14.84 5.93 2.18
N ARG A 110 -13.77 5.58 1.50
CA ARG A 110 -13.80 5.18 0.09
C ARG A 110 -13.23 3.78 -0.07
N GLU A 111 -13.75 3.06 -1.03
CA GLU A 111 -13.19 1.79 -1.48
C GLU A 111 -11.83 2.04 -2.16
N GLY A 112 -10.85 1.19 -1.86
CA GLY A 112 -9.47 1.35 -2.29
C GLY A 112 -8.59 2.21 -1.38
N ASP A 113 -9.13 2.84 -0.33
CA ASP A 113 -8.33 3.45 0.73
C ASP A 113 -7.75 2.36 1.65
N LEU A 114 -6.64 2.66 2.33
CA LEU A 114 -5.98 1.70 3.20
C LEU A 114 -6.19 2.02 4.67
N ILE A 115 -6.18 0.97 5.48
CA ILE A 115 -6.22 1.06 6.93
C ILE A 115 -5.02 0.30 7.49
N TYR A 116 -4.21 0.99 8.29
CA TYR A 116 -3.15 0.36 9.04
C TYR A 116 -3.60 0.07 10.47
N LEU A 117 -3.47 -1.20 10.87
CA LEU A 117 -3.79 -1.70 12.20
C LEU A 117 -2.51 -1.80 13.05
N PRO A 118 -2.31 -0.90 14.04
CA PRO A 118 -1.06 -0.85 14.81
C PRO A 118 -0.78 -2.11 15.63
N PHE A 119 -1.82 -2.78 16.13
CA PHE A 119 -1.67 -3.96 16.99
C PHE A 119 -1.17 -5.19 16.20
N GLY A 120 -1.63 -5.38 14.95
CA GLY A 120 -1.17 -6.44 14.05
C GLY A 120 -0.01 -6.05 13.16
N LYS A 121 0.28 -4.75 13.06
CA LYS A 121 1.22 -4.17 12.09
C LYS A 121 0.88 -4.58 10.66
N THR A 122 -0.41 -4.68 10.36
CA THR A 122 -0.95 -5.10 9.07
C THR A 122 -1.63 -3.94 8.37
N ILE A 123 -1.56 -3.94 7.04
CA ILE A 123 -2.25 -2.99 6.18
C ILE A 123 -3.40 -3.72 5.52
N HIS A 124 -4.58 -3.12 5.55
CA HIS A 124 -5.79 -3.66 4.92
C HIS A 124 -6.34 -2.65 3.93
N GLU A 125 -6.82 -3.14 2.81
CA GLU A 125 -7.51 -2.34 1.80
C GLU A 125 -9.02 -2.44 2.00
N ILE A 126 -9.71 -1.30 1.95
CA ILE A 126 -11.16 -1.25 2.01
C ILE A 126 -11.72 -1.74 0.68
N LYS A 127 -12.38 -2.90 0.70
CA LYS A 127 -13.02 -3.47 -0.49
C LYS A 127 -14.47 -3.05 -0.62
N PHE A 128 -15.15 -2.87 0.51
CA PHE A 128 -16.54 -2.48 0.50
C PHE A 128 -16.88 -1.58 1.68
N VAL A 129 -17.68 -0.55 1.41
CA VAL A 129 -18.21 0.37 2.41
C VAL A 129 -19.71 0.22 2.51
N GLU A 130 -20.21 -0.38 3.59
CA GLU A 130 -21.63 -0.52 3.83
C GLU A 130 -22.22 0.81 4.32
N HIS A 131 -23.02 1.43 3.47
CA HIS A 131 -23.67 2.72 3.75
C HIS A 131 -25.04 2.55 4.39
N GLU A 132 -25.69 1.39 4.19
CA GLU A 132 -27.09 1.13 4.51
C GLU A 132 -27.25 -0.21 5.21
N LYS A 133 -27.17 -0.23 6.54
CA LYS A 133 -27.61 -1.42 7.26
C LYS A 133 -29.14 -1.53 7.26
N PRO A 134 -29.69 -2.74 7.15
CA PRO A 134 -31.14 -2.96 6.98
C PRO A 134 -31.99 -2.47 8.15
N PHE A 135 -31.40 -2.05 9.26
CA PHE A 135 -32.14 -1.57 10.42
C PHE A 135 -31.56 -0.27 10.98
N TYR A 136 -32.27 0.83 10.73
CA TYR A 136 -31.90 2.15 11.22
C TYR A 136 -32.57 2.42 12.58
N THR A 137 -31.78 2.60 13.61
CA THR A 137 -32.27 3.08 14.89
C THR A 137 -32.73 4.54 14.73
N LEU A 138 -33.96 4.84 15.12
CA LEU A 138 -34.56 6.18 14.99
C LEU A 138 -34.52 6.76 13.58
N GLY A 139 -34.43 5.92 12.53
CA GLY A 139 -34.46 6.36 11.15
C GLY A 139 -33.18 7.03 10.65
N LYS A 140 -32.05 6.95 11.36
CA LYS A 140 -30.76 7.49 10.97
C LYS A 140 -29.67 6.45 11.16
N ASN A 141 -28.84 6.24 10.15
CA ASN A 141 -27.64 5.42 10.28
C ASN A 141 -26.45 6.28 10.77
N THR A 142 -25.88 5.90 11.90
CA THR A 142 -24.81 6.63 12.57
C THR A 142 -23.40 6.10 12.26
N CYS A 143 -23.29 4.90 11.70
CA CYS A 143 -22.02 4.24 11.48
C CYS A 143 -21.84 3.81 10.02
N TYR A 144 -20.58 3.67 9.61
CA TYR A 144 -20.17 2.90 8.43
C TYR A 144 -19.62 1.55 8.89
N GLU A 145 -19.84 0.53 8.12
CA GLU A 145 -19.16 -0.75 8.26
C GLU A 145 -18.25 -0.94 7.06
N LEU A 146 -16.99 -1.19 7.33
CA LEU A 146 -15.93 -1.29 6.35
C LEU A 146 -15.48 -2.74 6.28
N THR A 147 -15.60 -3.38 5.13
CA THR A 147 -15.04 -4.70 4.86
C THR A 147 -13.67 -4.50 4.24
N CYS A 148 -12.64 -4.98 4.91
CA CYS A 148 -11.25 -4.77 4.56
C CYS A 148 -10.56 -6.11 4.35
N GLU A 149 -9.73 -6.22 3.32
CA GLU A 149 -8.88 -7.36 3.02
C GLU A 149 -7.41 -7.00 3.21
N LEU A 150 -6.57 -8.02 3.46
CA LEU A 150 -5.13 -7.82 3.59
C LEU A 150 -4.57 -7.20 2.30
N PHE A 151 -3.91 -6.06 2.45
CA PHE A 151 -3.33 -5.33 1.33
C PHE A 151 -2.12 -6.08 0.75
N ARG A 152 -2.11 -6.22 -0.57
CA ARG A 152 -0.98 -6.75 -1.34
C ARG A 152 -0.33 -5.62 -2.11
N TYR A 153 0.93 -5.36 -1.81
CA TYR A 153 1.70 -4.31 -2.46
C TYR A 153 1.88 -4.58 -3.97
N ASN A 154 1.59 -3.58 -4.77
CA ASN A 154 1.72 -3.63 -6.23
C ASN A 154 2.29 -2.31 -6.78
N ASN A 155 3.50 -1.95 -6.33
CA ASN A 155 4.21 -0.72 -6.72
C ASN A 155 3.50 0.60 -6.37
N GLU A 156 2.66 0.62 -5.34
CA GLU A 156 2.07 1.84 -4.82
C GLU A 156 3.13 2.72 -4.17
N VAL A 157 2.85 4.02 -4.16
CA VAL A 157 3.76 5.05 -3.66
C VAL A 157 3.28 5.55 -2.30
N PHE A 158 4.09 5.35 -1.25
CA PHE A 158 3.81 5.84 0.10
C PHE A 158 4.67 7.07 0.41
N ASP A 159 4.10 8.26 0.30
CA ASP A 159 4.77 9.54 0.61
C ASP A 159 4.28 10.13 1.95
N ILE A 160 4.13 9.28 2.96
CA ILE A 160 3.63 9.68 4.27
C ILE A 160 4.75 10.39 5.03
N PRO A 161 4.51 11.62 5.53
CA PRO A 161 5.53 12.35 6.31
C PRO A 161 5.98 11.54 7.51
N ALA A 162 7.27 11.62 7.81
CA ALA A 162 8.05 10.79 8.75
C ALA A 162 7.66 10.86 10.25
N LEU A 163 6.40 11.02 10.59
CA LEU A 163 5.92 10.76 11.95
C LEU A 163 5.68 9.25 12.09
N GLU A 164 6.33 8.61 13.03
CA GLU A 164 6.22 7.22 13.53
C GLU A 164 5.92 6.12 12.48
N MET A 165 5.17 6.41 11.43
CA MET A 165 4.74 5.47 10.39
C MET A 165 5.53 5.57 9.09
N GLY A 166 6.11 6.71 8.76
CA GLY A 166 6.86 6.89 7.52
C GLY A 166 7.97 5.85 7.36
N ALA A 167 8.71 5.59 8.42
CA ALA A 167 9.77 4.58 8.43
C ALA A 167 9.26 3.15 8.19
N MET A 168 8.03 2.83 8.60
CA MET A 168 7.45 1.52 8.36
C MET A 168 6.99 1.36 6.92
N PHE A 169 6.32 2.36 6.37
CA PHE A 169 5.89 2.34 4.97
C PHE A 169 7.07 2.39 4.01
N ASP A 170 8.09 3.20 4.30
CA ASP A 170 9.35 3.19 3.57
C ASP A 170 10.01 1.80 3.60
N LYS A 171 9.88 1.07 4.70
CA LYS A 171 10.39 -0.30 4.81
C LYS A 171 9.58 -1.26 3.93
N VAL A 172 8.24 -1.22 4.01
CA VAL A 172 7.36 -2.06 3.18
C VAL A 172 7.61 -1.81 1.70
N GLU A 173 7.70 -0.54 1.30
CA GLU A 173 7.99 -0.19 -0.08
C GLU A 173 9.37 -0.66 -0.51
N ARG A 174 10.40 -0.43 0.30
CA ARG A 174 11.77 -0.85 0.02
C ARG A 174 11.91 -2.36 -0.14
N GLU A 175 11.19 -3.16 0.67
CA GLU A 175 11.26 -4.62 0.66
C GLU A 175 10.47 -5.24 -0.51
N ASN A 176 9.49 -4.55 -1.06
CA ASN A 176 8.59 -5.08 -2.09
C ASN A 176 8.73 -4.38 -3.46
N ALA A 177 9.39 -3.23 -3.53
CA ALA A 177 9.54 -2.51 -4.79
C ALA A 177 10.55 -3.21 -5.72
N THR A 178 10.31 -3.11 -7.02
CA THR A 178 11.28 -3.50 -8.03
C THR A 178 12.52 -2.61 -7.94
N THR A 179 13.70 -3.20 -7.83
CA THR A 179 14.97 -2.49 -7.66
C THR A 179 15.83 -2.56 -8.90
N GLN A 180 16.56 -1.49 -9.16
CA GLN A 180 17.63 -1.43 -10.14
C GLN A 180 18.98 -1.49 -9.41
N ARG A 181 19.92 -2.29 -9.91
CA ARG A 181 21.24 -2.45 -9.31
C ARG A 181 22.29 -1.60 -10.00
N PHE A 182 23.08 -0.91 -9.19
CA PHE A 182 24.25 -0.16 -9.62
C PHE A 182 25.53 -0.74 -8.99
N SER A 183 26.61 -0.77 -9.76
CA SER A 183 27.95 -0.91 -9.23
C SER A 183 28.53 0.50 -9.02
N VAL A 184 29.10 0.76 -7.84
CA VAL A 184 29.66 2.06 -7.48
C VAL A 184 31.18 2.04 -7.44
N GLY A 185 31.80 3.17 -7.73
CA GLY A 185 33.26 3.30 -7.83
C GLY A 185 33.98 3.02 -6.50
N THR A 186 33.42 3.50 -5.38
CA THR A 186 34.00 3.32 -4.04
C THR A 186 33.15 2.36 -3.22
N ALA A 187 33.79 1.36 -2.61
CA ALA A 187 33.10 0.42 -1.74
C ALA A 187 32.47 1.11 -0.51
N PHE A 188 31.29 0.68 -0.13
CA PHE A 188 30.61 1.16 1.06
C PHE A 188 31.29 0.63 2.33
N THR A 189 31.33 1.46 3.37
CA THR A 189 31.83 1.12 4.70
C THR A 189 30.86 1.61 5.76
N ASP A 190 30.94 1.13 6.99
CA ASP A 190 30.02 1.51 8.09
C ASP A 190 29.94 3.03 8.34
N GLY A 191 31.01 3.79 8.01
CA GLY A 191 31.04 5.24 8.16
C GLY A 191 30.82 6.04 6.89
N ALA A 192 30.82 5.40 5.71
CA ALA A 192 30.69 6.04 4.40
C ALA A 192 29.70 5.26 3.52
N ARG A 193 28.44 5.52 3.74
CA ARG A 193 27.31 4.88 3.05
C ARG A 193 26.09 5.80 3.01
N PHE A 194 25.17 5.50 2.11
CA PHE A 194 23.86 6.13 2.08
C PHE A 194 22.99 5.63 3.25
N ILE A 195 21.90 6.32 3.51
CA ILE A 195 20.87 5.88 4.44
C ILE A 195 19.80 5.11 3.65
N PHE A 196 19.21 4.06 4.22
CA PHE A 196 18.11 3.35 3.60
C PHE A 196 16.91 4.28 3.40
N SER A 197 16.23 4.14 2.26
CA SER A 197 15.11 4.97 1.83
C SER A 197 15.46 6.45 1.57
N GLU A 198 16.75 6.81 1.61
CA GLU A 198 17.23 8.14 1.26
C GLU A 198 17.08 8.38 -0.24
N THR A 199 16.65 9.60 -0.59
CA THR A 199 16.62 10.02 -1.99
C THR A 199 18.02 10.41 -2.44
N ILE A 200 18.51 9.76 -3.47
CA ILE A 200 19.75 10.07 -4.15
C ILE A 200 19.46 10.80 -5.46
N THR A 201 20.34 11.72 -5.81
CA THR A 201 20.22 12.53 -7.04
C THR A 201 21.52 12.48 -7.82
N CYS A 202 21.43 12.26 -9.13
CA CYS A 202 22.55 12.42 -10.04
C CYS A 202 22.85 13.90 -10.30
N GLN A 203 24.12 14.26 -10.25
CA GLN A 203 24.52 15.67 -10.39
C GLN A 203 24.40 16.20 -11.83
N THR A 204 24.54 15.34 -12.83
CA THR A 204 24.55 15.77 -14.25
C THR A 204 23.21 15.48 -14.92
N SER A 205 22.67 14.28 -14.81
CA SER A 205 21.40 13.90 -15.43
C SER A 205 20.17 14.41 -14.65
N GLY A 206 20.33 14.71 -13.35
CA GLY A 206 19.23 15.08 -12.48
C GLY A 206 18.29 13.90 -12.17
N ALA A 207 18.66 12.68 -12.54
CA ALA A 207 17.90 11.49 -12.22
C ALA A 207 17.87 11.27 -10.70
N THR A 208 16.73 10.80 -10.19
CA THR A 208 16.52 10.57 -8.76
C THR A 208 16.07 9.13 -8.51
N ALA A 209 16.45 8.58 -7.37
CA ALA A 209 16.00 7.28 -6.91
C ALA A 209 16.05 7.23 -5.38
N LYS A 210 15.40 6.22 -4.78
CA LYS A 210 15.53 5.93 -3.35
C LYS A 210 16.42 4.69 -3.14
N VAL A 211 17.19 4.69 -2.07
CA VAL A 211 18.10 3.59 -1.72
C VAL A 211 17.31 2.44 -1.12
N ALA A 212 17.33 1.28 -1.78
CA ALA A 212 16.71 0.05 -1.28
C ALA A 212 17.66 -0.74 -0.38
N ASN A 213 18.82 -1.11 -0.93
CA ASN A 213 19.80 -1.93 -0.24
C ASN A 213 21.22 -1.54 -0.63
N MET A 214 22.15 -1.83 0.24
CA MET A 214 23.59 -1.65 0.00
C MET A 214 24.34 -2.81 0.61
N ASP A 215 25.24 -3.40 -0.16
CA ASP A 215 26.21 -4.31 0.41
C ASP A 215 27.46 -3.53 0.86
N LEU A 216 28.19 -4.02 1.86
CA LEU A 216 29.51 -3.51 2.27
C LEU A 216 30.59 -3.69 1.19
N GLY A 217 30.16 -3.85 -0.03
CA GLY A 217 30.94 -3.93 -1.26
C GLY A 217 30.68 -2.69 -2.13
N LYS A 218 30.49 -2.95 -3.41
CA LYS A 218 30.26 -1.92 -4.43
C LYS A 218 28.88 -1.98 -5.05
N THR A 219 27.92 -2.61 -4.38
CA THR A 219 26.57 -2.81 -4.90
C THR A 219 25.59 -1.85 -4.22
N LEU A 220 24.79 -1.19 -5.02
CA LEU A 220 23.72 -0.28 -4.59
C LEU A 220 22.44 -0.65 -5.32
N ASP A 221 21.43 -1.07 -4.58
CA ASP A 221 20.09 -1.33 -5.11
C ASP A 221 19.21 -0.12 -4.83
N VAL A 222 18.53 0.36 -5.85
CA VAL A 222 17.68 1.54 -5.79
C VAL A 222 16.28 1.24 -6.32
N TYR A 223 15.30 1.95 -5.82
CA TYR A 223 13.90 1.87 -6.25
C TYR A 223 13.34 3.27 -6.52
N ARG A 224 12.13 3.37 -7.06
CA ARG A 224 11.52 4.64 -7.50
C ARG A 224 12.44 5.45 -8.42
N VAL A 225 12.99 4.81 -9.41
CA VAL A 225 13.86 5.45 -10.37
C VAL A 225 13.08 6.45 -11.23
N SER A 226 13.48 7.71 -11.21
CA SER A 226 12.94 8.77 -12.06
C SER A 226 14.06 9.41 -12.86
N GLY A 227 13.93 9.40 -14.18
CA GLY A 227 14.99 9.83 -15.10
C GLY A 227 15.91 8.67 -15.48
N THR A 228 16.98 9.00 -16.19
CA THR A 228 17.98 8.03 -16.68
C THR A 228 19.31 8.28 -16.01
N PHE A 229 19.82 7.28 -15.31
CA PHE A 229 21.15 7.30 -14.73
C PHE A 229 22.21 7.04 -15.81
N VAL A 230 23.36 7.67 -15.72
CA VAL A 230 24.46 7.49 -16.67
C VAL A 230 25.71 6.98 -15.94
N ASN A 231 26.41 6.04 -16.56
CA ASN A 231 27.67 5.51 -16.01
C ASN A 231 28.73 6.62 -15.90
N GLY A 232 29.46 6.65 -14.79
CA GLY A 232 30.47 7.66 -14.51
C GLY A 232 29.94 8.92 -13.82
N GLU A 233 28.64 9.06 -13.62
CA GLU A 233 28.07 10.19 -12.89
C GLU A 233 28.21 10.05 -11.37
N THR A 234 28.24 11.18 -10.70
CA THR A 234 28.26 11.24 -9.24
C THR A 234 26.82 11.28 -8.73
N ILE A 235 26.47 10.31 -7.90
CA ILE A 235 25.23 10.29 -7.13
C ILE A 235 25.48 10.91 -5.75
N SER A 236 24.58 11.77 -5.31
CA SER A 236 24.65 12.43 -4.00
C SER A 236 23.37 12.19 -3.21
N GLY A 237 23.55 11.76 -1.98
CA GLY A 237 22.51 11.73 -0.94
C GLY A 237 22.67 12.93 0.01
N ALA A 238 22.03 12.87 1.19
CA ALA A 238 22.09 13.94 2.18
C ALA A 238 23.50 14.09 2.80
N THR A 239 24.20 13.00 3.06
CA THR A 239 25.49 13.00 3.77
C THR A 239 26.62 12.32 3.02
N TYR A 240 26.33 11.56 2.00
CA TYR A 240 27.29 10.75 1.25
C TYR A 240 27.13 10.92 -0.25
N SER A 241 28.23 10.78 -0.97
CA SER A 241 28.24 10.78 -2.44
C SER A 241 29.17 9.71 -2.96
N ASN A 242 28.83 9.11 -4.11
CA ASN A 242 29.62 8.08 -4.78
C ASN A 242 29.44 8.23 -6.30
N THR A 243 30.26 7.53 -7.08
CA THR A 243 30.14 7.51 -8.54
C THR A 243 29.53 6.19 -9.00
N ILE A 244 28.69 6.22 -10.02
CA ILE A 244 28.19 5.03 -10.70
C ILE A 244 29.30 4.51 -11.61
N ASP A 245 29.78 3.29 -11.36
CA ASP A 245 30.77 2.65 -12.22
C ASP A 245 30.07 1.91 -13.36
N LYS A 246 29.09 1.08 -13.03
CA LYS A 246 28.28 0.33 -13.97
C LYS A 246 26.84 0.24 -13.52
N GLN A 247 25.95 0.40 -14.45
CA GLN A 247 24.53 0.16 -14.29
C GLN A 247 24.23 -1.25 -14.77
N ASP A 248 23.55 -2.02 -13.94
CA ASP A 248 23.03 -3.32 -14.35
C ASP A 248 21.62 -3.09 -14.93
N ASP A 249 21.39 -3.56 -16.15
CA ASP A 249 20.10 -3.37 -16.82
C ASP A 249 19.00 -4.29 -16.29
N GLN A 250 19.33 -5.15 -15.33
CA GLN A 250 18.35 -6.03 -14.69
C GLN A 250 17.65 -5.33 -13.54
N PHE A 251 16.35 -5.25 -13.63
CA PHE A 251 15.50 -4.95 -12.48
C PHE A 251 15.46 -6.18 -11.59
N ILE A 252 15.89 -6.03 -10.34
CA ILE A 252 15.89 -7.09 -9.35
C ILE A 252 14.73 -6.85 -8.41
N SER A 253 13.80 -7.78 -8.36
CA SER A 253 12.81 -7.79 -7.31
C SER A 253 13.45 -8.23 -5.99
N THR A 254 13.16 -7.50 -4.91
CA THR A 254 13.58 -7.88 -3.55
C THR A 254 12.53 -8.71 -2.83
N SER A 255 11.38 -8.95 -3.48
CA SER A 255 10.31 -9.76 -2.92
C SER A 255 10.68 -11.23 -2.91
N GLU A 256 10.58 -11.89 -1.76
CA GLU A 256 10.76 -13.34 -1.62
C GLU A 256 9.75 -14.15 -2.47
N TYR A 257 8.70 -13.51 -2.95
CA TYR A 257 7.65 -14.11 -3.78
C TYR A 257 7.92 -13.98 -5.28
N ASP A 258 9.01 -13.34 -5.67
CA ASP A 258 9.32 -13.01 -7.07
C ASP A 258 10.42 -13.93 -7.65
N ASP A 259 10.50 -15.16 -7.15
CA ASP A 259 11.45 -16.19 -7.60
C ASP A 259 11.16 -16.74 -9.01
N ASN A 260 10.24 -16.12 -9.75
CA ASN A 260 9.96 -16.48 -11.14
C ASN A 260 11.15 -16.26 -12.08
N ALA A 261 12.08 -15.37 -11.73
CA ALA A 261 13.28 -15.12 -12.52
C ALA A 261 14.20 -16.37 -12.63
N VAL A 262 14.23 -17.21 -11.59
CA VAL A 262 14.97 -18.49 -11.63
C VAL A 262 14.29 -19.46 -12.59
N LEU A 263 12.96 -19.56 -12.54
CA LEU A 263 12.19 -20.42 -13.45
C LEU A 263 12.26 -19.92 -14.89
N GLU A 264 12.28 -18.61 -15.10
CA GLU A 264 12.46 -17.99 -16.41
C GLU A 264 13.83 -18.33 -16.99
N THR A 265 14.90 -18.14 -16.20
CA THR A 265 16.28 -18.48 -16.63
C THR A 265 16.44 -19.97 -16.89
N GLU A 266 15.83 -20.84 -16.09
CA GLU A 266 15.84 -22.28 -16.32
C GLU A 266 14.98 -22.66 -17.54
N GLY A 267 13.86 -21.96 -17.75
CA GLY A 267 13.00 -22.12 -18.93
C GLY A 267 13.72 -21.74 -20.23
N ASP A 268 14.44 -20.63 -20.25
CA ASP A 268 15.22 -20.17 -21.40
C ASP A 268 16.39 -21.15 -21.72
N ASN A 269 16.91 -21.84 -20.74
CA ASN A 269 17.90 -22.86 -20.95
C ASN A 269 17.35 -24.19 -21.57
N ILE A 270 16.03 -24.41 -21.46
CA ILE A 270 15.34 -25.58 -21.98
C ILE A 270 14.72 -25.30 -23.34
N LEU A 271 14.16 -24.07 -23.50
CA LEU A 271 13.46 -23.63 -24.71
C LEU A 271 14.14 -22.35 -25.21
N ASP A 272 14.93 -22.44 -26.23
CA ASP A 272 15.51 -21.26 -26.88
C ASP A 272 14.45 -20.60 -27.79
N PHE A 273 13.88 -19.51 -27.31
CA PHE A 273 12.94 -18.68 -28.07
C PHE A 273 13.62 -17.63 -28.95
N SER A 274 14.93 -17.62 -29.04
CA SER A 274 15.69 -16.72 -29.91
C SER A 274 15.57 -17.08 -31.39
N GLU A 275 15.14 -18.29 -31.71
CA GLU A 275 14.91 -18.72 -33.07
C GLU A 275 13.52 -18.33 -33.57
N MET A 276 13.43 -18.03 -34.88
CA MET A 276 12.19 -17.60 -35.55
C MET A 276 11.09 -18.69 -35.53
N ASP A 277 11.47 -19.93 -35.30
CA ASP A 277 10.60 -21.09 -35.14
C ASP A 277 11.18 -22.03 -34.06
N PRO A 278 10.83 -21.82 -32.77
CA PRO A 278 11.35 -22.65 -31.68
C PRO A 278 10.89 -24.10 -31.73
N TRP A 279 9.99 -24.45 -32.64
CA TRP A 279 9.46 -25.78 -32.87
C TRP A 279 9.98 -26.41 -34.18
N SER A 280 10.87 -25.73 -34.90
CA SER A 280 11.52 -26.34 -36.05
C SER A 280 12.37 -27.48 -35.55
N GLU A 281 12.03 -28.72 -35.94
CA GLU A 281 12.94 -29.85 -35.79
C GLU A 281 14.22 -29.49 -36.56
N GLY A 282 15.28 -29.18 -35.80
CA GLY A 282 16.58 -28.83 -36.38
C GLY A 282 16.96 -29.83 -37.43
N ASP A 283 17.49 -29.36 -38.55
CA ASP A 283 18.01 -30.17 -39.63
C ASP A 283 18.94 -31.24 -39.06
N LEU A 284 18.48 -32.48 -39.14
CA LEU A 284 19.25 -33.69 -38.87
C LEU A 284 20.29 -33.92 -39.95
#